data_fb02e0cffc6a2173e8d8724b2a30ad9f
#
_entry.id   fb02e0cffc6a2173e8d8724b2a30ad9f
#
_cell.length_a   1.000
_cell.length_b   1.000
_cell.length_c   1.000
_cell.angle_alpha   90.00
_cell.angle_beta   90.00
_cell.angle_gamma   90.00
#
_symmetry.space_group_name_H-M   'P 1'
#
loop_
_entity.id
_entity.type
_entity.pdbx_description
1 polymer ?
#
loop_
_entity_poly.entity_id
_entity_poly.type
_entity_poly.pdbx_seq_one_letter_code
_entity_poly.pdbx_strand_id
1 'polypeptide(L)'
;MCSSFYARARGVAVPTLVLLRHGQSTWNLENRFTGWWDVNLTPLGEAEARAAGELLAARGLDFDLCFTSVLTRAIKTLNLALEAMGRLWLPVEKHWRLNERHYGALTGLNKVETAAAHGSEQVVLWRRSFDVRPPNQEP
;
A
#
# COMPACT_ATOMS: atom_id res chain seq x y z
N MET A 1 25.75 28.63 18.85
CA MET A 1 25.98 28.98 17.44
C MET A 1 27.00 28.00 16.89
N CYS A 2 26.58 27.08 16.07
CA CYS A 2 27.47 26.36 15.15
C CYS A 2 26.62 25.78 14.03
N SER A 3 26.53 26.52 12.91
CA SER A 3 25.91 26.09 11.68
C SER A 3 26.84 25.10 11.00
N SER A 4 26.52 23.81 11.05
CA SER A 4 27.19 22.82 10.20
C SER A 4 26.43 22.71 8.90
N PHE A 5 26.79 23.49 7.90
CA PHE A 5 26.40 23.28 6.52
C PHE A 5 27.16 22.06 5.99
N TYR A 6 26.50 20.91 5.94
CA TYR A 6 27.00 19.80 5.15
C TYR A 6 26.79 20.12 3.67
N ALA A 7 27.85 20.57 3.00
CA ALA A 7 27.89 20.56 1.55
C ALA A 7 27.95 19.10 1.08
N ARG A 8 26.79 18.56 0.61
CA ARG A 8 26.76 17.30 -0.13
C ARG A 8 27.62 17.46 -1.39
N ALA A 9 28.67 16.68 -1.49
CA ALA A 9 29.43 16.53 -2.73
C ALA A 9 28.45 16.20 -3.87
N ARG A 10 28.56 16.89 -5.00
CA ARG A 10 27.78 16.65 -6.22
C ARG A 10 28.26 15.37 -6.92
N GLY A 11 27.99 14.22 -6.29
CA GLY A 11 27.91 12.94 -6.98
C GLY A 11 26.48 12.78 -7.51
N VAL A 12 26.30 12.10 -8.61
CA VAL A 12 24.97 11.72 -9.12
C VAL A 12 24.24 10.98 -8.01
N ALA A 13 23.28 11.64 -7.37
CA ALA A 13 22.49 11.01 -6.31
C ALA A 13 21.59 9.96 -6.95
N VAL A 14 21.87 8.70 -6.65
CA VAL A 14 20.97 7.61 -7.05
C VAL A 14 19.68 7.76 -6.22
N PRO A 15 18.50 7.91 -6.86
CA PRO A 15 17.25 8.01 -6.13
C PRO A 15 16.97 6.71 -5.40
N THR A 16 16.51 6.81 -4.15
CA THR A 16 16.08 5.67 -3.36
C THR A 16 14.55 5.58 -3.40
N LEU A 17 14.03 4.43 -3.82
CA LEU A 17 12.60 4.13 -3.78
C LEU A 17 12.31 3.16 -2.65
N VAL A 18 11.37 3.53 -1.77
CA VAL A 18 10.83 2.64 -0.74
C VAL A 18 9.39 2.30 -1.08
N LEU A 19 9.08 1.02 -1.12
CA LEU A 19 7.74 0.50 -1.35
C LEU A 19 7.17 -0.01 -0.03
N LEU A 20 6.09 0.62 0.42
CA LEU A 20 5.37 0.24 1.63
C LEU A 20 3.99 -0.29 1.25
N ARG A 21 3.68 -1.52 1.66
CA ARG A 21 2.33 -2.07 1.56
C ARG A 21 1.49 -1.61 2.75
N HIS A 22 0.19 -1.38 2.52
CA HIS A 22 -0.76 -1.11 3.60
C HIS A 22 -0.82 -2.26 4.61
N GLY A 23 -1.12 -1.93 5.88
CA GLY A 23 -1.37 -2.88 6.94
C GLY A 23 -2.65 -3.70 6.72
N GLN A 24 -2.94 -4.61 7.65
CA GLN A 24 -4.13 -5.46 7.57
C GLN A 24 -5.41 -4.61 7.43
N SER A 25 -6.22 -4.90 6.41
CA SER A 25 -7.56 -4.32 6.23
C SER A 25 -8.65 -5.28 6.72
N THR A 26 -9.87 -4.77 6.90
CA THR A 26 -11.04 -5.58 7.31
C THR A 26 -11.27 -6.77 6.36
N TRP A 27 -11.16 -6.55 5.05
CA TRP A 27 -11.33 -7.63 4.07
C TRP A 27 -10.09 -8.53 3.92
N ASN A 28 -8.90 -8.09 4.34
CA ASN A 28 -7.79 -9.03 4.52
C ASN A 28 -8.09 -10.03 5.64
N LEU A 29 -8.63 -9.54 6.77
CA LEU A 29 -9.02 -10.39 7.89
C LEU A 29 -10.13 -11.38 7.50
N GLU A 30 -11.12 -10.95 6.70
CA GLU A 30 -12.20 -11.78 6.19
C GLU A 30 -11.80 -12.66 4.99
N ASN A 31 -10.56 -12.56 4.53
CA ASN A 31 -10.04 -13.25 3.34
C ASN A 31 -10.85 -13.03 2.06
N ARG A 32 -11.24 -11.77 1.81
CA ARG A 32 -12.00 -11.36 0.62
C ARG A 32 -11.12 -10.67 -0.42
N PHE A 33 -11.57 -10.71 -1.68
CA PHE A 33 -11.02 -9.88 -2.75
C PHE A 33 -11.44 -8.43 -2.54
N THR A 34 -10.48 -7.52 -2.43
CA THR A 34 -10.73 -6.10 -2.13
C THR A 34 -10.67 -5.22 -3.38
N GLY A 35 -9.52 -5.15 -4.02
CA GLY A 35 -9.32 -4.30 -5.21
C GLY A 35 -9.64 -2.83 -4.94
N TRP A 36 -10.60 -2.29 -5.68
CA TRP A 36 -10.99 -0.88 -5.58
C TRP A 36 -12.06 -0.60 -4.52
N TRP A 37 -12.60 -1.64 -3.87
CA TRP A 37 -13.52 -1.41 -2.77
C TRP A 37 -12.77 -0.76 -1.60
N ASP A 38 -13.32 0.34 -1.07
CA ASP A 38 -12.62 1.16 -0.10
C ASP A 38 -12.91 0.72 1.34
N VAL A 39 -12.17 -0.28 1.78
CA VAL A 39 -12.20 -0.77 3.17
C VAL A 39 -11.11 -0.10 4.01
N ASN A 40 -11.37 -0.02 5.31
CA ASN A 40 -10.47 0.56 6.29
C ASN A 40 -9.42 -0.47 6.78
N LEU A 41 -8.38 0.04 7.46
CA LEU A 41 -7.46 -0.77 8.24
C LEU A 41 -8.17 -1.33 9.49
N THR A 42 -7.72 -2.50 9.94
CA THR A 42 -8.02 -3.00 11.28
C THR A 42 -7.11 -2.31 12.30
N PRO A 43 -7.39 -2.40 13.62
CA PRO A 43 -6.46 -1.92 14.64
C PRO A 43 -5.04 -2.51 14.50
N LEU A 44 -4.93 -3.78 14.09
CA LEU A 44 -3.64 -4.40 13.79
C LEU A 44 -2.97 -3.71 12.60
N GLY A 45 -3.71 -3.46 11.51
CA GLY A 45 -3.18 -2.77 10.33
C GLY A 45 -2.70 -1.35 10.63
N GLU A 46 -3.35 -0.64 11.54
CA GLU A 46 -2.88 0.67 12.01
C GLU A 46 -1.58 0.55 12.84
N ALA A 47 -1.48 -0.46 13.70
CA ALA A 47 -0.25 -0.73 14.46
C ALA A 47 0.92 -1.12 13.53
N GLU A 48 0.66 -1.96 12.52
CA GLU A 48 1.65 -2.32 11.49
C GLU A 48 2.15 -1.09 10.72
N ALA A 49 1.27 -0.15 10.38
CA ALA A 49 1.64 1.08 9.70
C ALA A 49 2.55 1.98 10.56
N ARG A 50 2.24 2.13 11.86
CA ARG A 50 3.10 2.86 12.81
C ARG A 50 4.45 2.19 12.98
N ALA A 51 4.49 0.87 13.17
CA ALA A 51 5.73 0.11 13.30
C ALA A 51 6.60 0.22 12.04
N ALA A 52 6.01 0.26 10.87
CA ALA A 52 6.74 0.51 9.61
C ALA A 52 7.41 1.88 9.61
N GLY A 53 6.71 2.93 10.05
CA GLY A 53 7.28 4.28 10.18
C GLY A 53 8.43 4.33 11.19
N GLU A 54 8.27 3.70 12.35
CA GLU A 54 9.33 3.58 13.36
C GLU A 54 10.57 2.87 12.80
N LEU A 55 10.36 1.79 12.05
CA LEU A 55 11.44 1.05 11.40
C LEU A 55 12.18 1.89 10.36
N LEU A 56 11.47 2.66 9.54
CA LEU A 56 12.04 3.55 8.54
C LEU A 56 12.89 4.66 9.22
N ALA A 57 12.36 5.25 10.29
CA ALA A 57 13.08 6.24 11.09
C ALA A 57 14.35 5.65 11.74
N ALA A 58 14.25 4.47 12.34
CA ALA A 58 15.37 3.79 12.98
C ALA A 58 16.50 3.43 11.99
N ARG A 59 16.14 3.23 10.72
CA ARG A 59 17.12 3.01 9.64
C ARG A 59 17.70 4.31 9.05
N GLY A 60 17.31 5.45 9.56
CA GLY A 60 17.79 6.75 9.09
C GLY A 60 17.28 7.09 7.67
N LEU A 61 16.20 6.47 7.23
CA LEU A 61 15.58 6.79 5.93
C LEU A 61 14.77 8.07 6.05
N ASP A 62 14.98 8.97 5.11
CA ASP A 62 14.21 10.20 4.95
C ASP A 62 13.77 10.34 3.48
N PHE A 63 12.73 11.12 3.23
CA PHE A 63 12.09 11.21 1.94
C PHE A 63 11.87 12.66 1.53
N ASP A 64 11.85 12.91 0.23
CA ASP A 64 11.54 14.21 -0.35
C ASP A 64 10.08 14.29 -0.82
N LEU A 65 9.49 13.15 -1.19
CA LEU A 65 8.15 13.06 -1.76
C LEU A 65 7.55 11.69 -1.47
N CYS A 66 6.25 11.67 -1.21
CA CYS A 66 5.48 10.46 -0.99
C CYS A 66 4.38 10.32 -2.05
N PHE A 67 4.12 9.10 -2.45
CA PHE A 67 3.01 8.74 -3.33
C PHE A 67 2.10 7.74 -2.65
N THR A 68 0.80 7.87 -2.84
CA THR A 68 -0.18 6.89 -2.37
C THR A 68 -1.35 6.77 -3.33
N SER A 69 -2.12 5.69 -3.20
CA SER A 69 -3.37 5.53 -3.92
C SER A 69 -4.46 6.44 -3.33
N VAL A 70 -5.65 6.39 -3.91
CA VAL A 70 -6.83 7.10 -3.37
C VAL A 70 -7.66 6.24 -2.41
N LEU A 71 -7.17 5.03 -2.07
CA LEU A 71 -7.87 4.12 -1.16
C LEU A 71 -7.53 4.45 0.29
N THR A 72 -8.56 4.48 1.14
CA THR A 72 -8.45 4.85 2.57
C THR A 72 -7.35 4.07 3.29
N ARG A 73 -7.26 2.75 3.11
CA ARG A 73 -6.24 1.91 3.76
C ARG A 73 -4.82 2.31 3.41
N ALA A 74 -4.56 2.71 2.17
CA ALA A 74 -3.24 3.14 1.72
C ALA A 74 -2.89 4.53 2.26
N ILE A 75 -3.84 5.46 2.19
CA ILE A 75 -3.68 6.83 2.72
C ILE A 75 -3.41 6.79 4.23
N LYS A 76 -4.20 6.01 4.98
CA LYS A 76 -4.00 5.85 6.43
C LYS A 76 -2.66 5.23 6.76
N THR A 77 -2.24 4.20 6.03
CA THR A 77 -0.93 3.58 6.23
C THR A 77 0.19 4.59 6.06
N LEU A 78 0.16 5.39 4.99
CA LEU A 78 1.16 6.44 4.78
C LEU A 78 1.14 7.47 5.91
N ASN A 79 -0.03 7.99 6.26
CA ASN A 79 -0.15 9.02 7.31
C ASN A 79 0.37 8.52 8.65
N LEU A 80 0.01 7.30 9.06
CA LEU A 80 0.47 6.69 10.31
C LEU A 80 1.98 6.44 10.33
N ALA A 81 2.55 6.02 9.19
CA ALA A 81 3.99 5.86 9.05
C ALA A 81 4.72 7.21 9.12
N LEU A 82 4.23 8.24 8.43
CA LEU A 82 4.80 9.59 8.47
C LEU A 82 4.66 10.23 9.86
N GLU A 83 3.55 10.00 10.56
CA GLU A 83 3.37 10.44 11.94
C GLU A 83 4.43 9.83 12.85
N ALA A 84 4.63 8.52 12.78
CA ALA A 84 5.64 7.79 13.56
C ALA A 84 7.08 8.24 13.23
N MET A 85 7.33 8.67 12.01
CA MET A 85 8.61 9.25 11.58
C MET A 85 8.78 10.72 11.98
N GLY A 86 7.73 11.42 12.42
CA GLY A 86 7.72 12.87 12.61
C GLY A 86 7.85 13.63 11.27
N ARG A 87 7.27 13.12 10.19
CA ARG A 87 7.40 13.62 8.83
C ARG A 87 6.07 13.93 8.13
N LEU A 88 5.01 14.21 8.88
CA LEU A 88 3.68 14.56 8.32
C LEU A 88 3.69 15.76 7.37
N TRP A 89 4.71 16.60 7.44
CA TRP A 89 4.89 17.78 6.59
C TRP A 89 5.34 17.44 5.15
N LEU A 90 5.77 16.22 4.88
CA LEU A 90 6.23 15.83 3.55
C LEU A 90 5.10 15.96 2.51
N PRO A 91 5.41 16.41 1.28
CA PRO A 91 4.45 16.46 0.21
C PRO A 91 3.97 15.04 -0.16
N VAL A 92 2.66 14.90 -0.36
CA VAL A 92 2.03 13.62 -0.71
C VAL A 92 1.19 13.79 -1.96
N GLU A 93 1.48 12.99 -2.98
CA GLU A 93 0.68 12.87 -4.19
C GLU A 93 -0.22 11.64 -4.13
N LYS A 94 -1.53 11.84 -4.31
CA LYS A 94 -2.53 10.77 -4.36
C LYS A 94 -2.97 10.55 -5.78
N HIS A 95 -2.90 9.29 -6.24
CA HIS A 95 -3.31 8.99 -7.60
C HIS A 95 -3.97 7.60 -7.71
N TRP A 96 -5.10 7.53 -8.43
CA TRP A 96 -5.87 6.30 -8.62
C TRP A 96 -5.08 5.20 -9.36
N ARG A 97 -4.09 5.55 -10.18
CA ARG A 97 -3.21 4.59 -10.86
C ARG A 97 -2.37 3.76 -9.90
N LEU A 98 -2.27 4.19 -8.63
CA LEU A 98 -1.61 3.44 -7.55
C LEU A 98 -2.59 2.55 -6.76
N ASN A 99 -3.85 2.52 -7.14
CA ASN A 99 -4.81 1.59 -6.54
C ASN A 99 -4.38 0.15 -6.80
N GLU A 100 -4.77 -0.74 -5.89
CA GLU A 100 -4.70 -2.18 -6.12
C GLU A 100 -5.39 -2.54 -7.44
N ARG A 101 -5.00 -3.67 -8.05
CA ARG A 101 -5.70 -4.17 -9.25
C ARG A 101 -7.20 -4.31 -9.00
N HIS A 102 -7.99 -4.03 -10.01
CA HIS A 102 -9.42 -4.25 -9.96
C HIS A 102 -9.72 -5.75 -10.09
N TYR A 103 -10.61 -6.27 -9.26
CA TYR A 103 -10.96 -7.69 -9.25
C TYR A 103 -12.28 -8.01 -9.97
N GLY A 104 -12.93 -7.01 -10.58
CA GLY A 104 -14.19 -7.23 -11.31
C GLY A 104 -15.25 -7.90 -10.44
N ALA A 105 -15.92 -8.90 -10.98
CA ALA A 105 -16.95 -9.67 -10.28
C ALA A 105 -16.46 -10.45 -9.06
N LEU A 106 -15.15 -10.62 -8.89
CA LEU A 106 -14.59 -11.28 -7.69
C LEU A 106 -14.60 -10.38 -6.46
N THR A 107 -14.78 -9.06 -6.63
CA THR A 107 -14.75 -8.10 -5.52
C THR A 107 -15.77 -8.47 -4.44
N GLY A 108 -15.31 -8.59 -3.20
CA GLY A 108 -16.13 -8.97 -2.04
C GLY A 108 -16.28 -10.50 -1.83
N LEU A 109 -15.94 -11.32 -2.82
CA LEU A 109 -16.02 -12.77 -2.67
C LEU A 109 -14.90 -13.29 -1.74
N ASN A 110 -15.19 -14.38 -1.01
CA ASN A 110 -14.17 -15.06 -0.22
C ASN A 110 -13.20 -15.81 -1.13
N LYS A 111 -11.91 -15.71 -0.87
CA LYS A 111 -10.87 -16.29 -1.74
C LYS A 111 -10.84 -17.81 -1.71
N VAL A 112 -11.17 -18.43 -0.56
CA VAL A 112 -11.22 -19.90 -0.42
C VAL A 112 -12.41 -20.47 -1.18
N GLU A 113 -13.59 -19.87 -1.01
CA GLU A 113 -14.81 -20.27 -1.71
C GLU A 113 -14.67 -20.09 -3.22
N THR A 114 -14.05 -18.98 -3.65
CA THR A 114 -13.77 -18.73 -5.07
C THR A 114 -12.81 -19.77 -5.63
N ALA A 115 -11.78 -20.17 -4.88
CA ALA A 115 -10.85 -21.22 -5.30
C ALA A 115 -11.52 -22.59 -5.37
N ALA A 116 -12.46 -22.88 -4.47
CA ALA A 116 -13.26 -24.11 -4.53
C ALA A 116 -14.17 -24.15 -5.78
N ALA A 117 -14.75 -23.01 -6.16
CA ALA A 117 -15.65 -22.91 -7.31
C ALA A 117 -14.94 -22.90 -8.68
N HIS A 118 -13.78 -22.25 -8.78
CA HIS A 118 -13.10 -21.98 -10.06
C HIS A 118 -11.72 -22.68 -10.19
N GLY A 119 -11.27 -23.36 -9.16
CA GLY A 119 -9.93 -23.95 -9.10
C GLY A 119 -8.86 -22.95 -8.62
N SER A 120 -7.91 -23.45 -7.83
CA SER A 120 -6.85 -22.65 -7.24
C SER A 120 -5.93 -22.01 -8.29
N GLU A 121 -5.63 -22.73 -9.38
CA GLU A 121 -4.78 -22.24 -10.46
C GLU A 121 -5.41 -21.02 -11.16
N GLN A 122 -6.70 -21.10 -11.49
CA GLN A 122 -7.41 -19.99 -12.11
C GLN A 122 -7.44 -18.75 -11.20
N VAL A 123 -7.67 -18.95 -9.88
CA VAL A 123 -7.64 -17.85 -8.91
C VAL A 123 -6.25 -17.22 -8.80
N VAL A 124 -5.18 -18.02 -8.87
CA VAL A 124 -3.81 -17.50 -8.90
C VAL A 124 -3.57 -16.66 -10.16
N LEU A 125 -4.05 -17.10 -11.33
CA LEU A 125 -3.95 -16.32 -12.57
C LEU A 125 -4.67 -14.97 -12.43
N TRP A 126 -5.91 -14.93 -11.95
CA TRP A 126 -6.63 -13.67 -11.71
C TRP A 126 -5.94 -12.73 -10.71
N ARG A 127 -5.21 -13.29 -9.74
CA ARG A 127 -4.51 -12.52 -8.71
C ARG A 127 -3.12 -12.05 -9.10
N ARG A 128 -2.41 -12.78 -9.95
CA ARG A 128 -0.98 -12.61 -10.17
C ARG A 128 -0.58 -12.38 -11.61
N SER A 129 -1.34 -12.85 -12.58
CA SER A 129 -1.02 -12.64 -13.98
C SER A 129 -1.11 -11.16 -14.35
N PHE A 130 -0.28 -10.75 -15.31
CA PHE A 130 -0.31 -9.41 -15.89
C PHE A 130 -1.49 -9.24 -16.87
N ASP A 131 -1.77 -10.24 -17.66
CA ASP A 131 -2.67 -10.22 -18.82
C ASP A 131 -4.03 -10.92 -18.58
N VAL A 132 -4.10 -11.88 -17.65
CA VAL A 132 -5.36 -12.57 -17.33
C VAL A 132 -6.23 -11.68 -16.44
N ARG A 133 -7.32 -11.18 -17.01
CA ARG A 133 -8.27 -10.33 -16.28
C ARG A 133 -9.24 -11.17 -15.45
N PRO A 134 -9.61 -10.68 -14.26
CA PRO A 134 -10.76 -11.22 -13.53
C PRO A 134 -12.06 -11.07 -14.34
N PRO A 135 -13.11 -11.86 -14.02
CA PRO A 135 -14.43 -11.72 -14.67
C PRO A 135 -14.96 -10.28 -14.56
N ASN A 136 -15.60 -9.79 -15.62
CA ASN A 136 -16.22 -8.48 -15.59
C ASN A 136 -17.37 -8.45 -14.59
N GLN A 137 -17.59 -7.31 -13.94
CA GLN A 137 -18.85 -7.06 -13.26
C GLN A 137 -19.95 -6.93 -14.32
N GLU A 138 -21.08 -7.55 -14.05
CA GLU A 138 -22.28 -7.27 -14.82
C GLU A 138 -22.76 -5.84 -14.51
N PRO A 139 -23.33 -5.13 -15.49
CA PRO A 139 -23.80 -3.76 -15.31
C PRO A 139 -24.97 -3.66 -14.32
#